data_b9868b6eb80bdd5a54f7b89194707e82
#
_entry.id   b9868b6eb80bdd5a54f7b89194707e82
#
_cell.length_a   1.000
_cell.length_b   1.000
_cell.length_c   1.000
_cell.angle_alpha   90.00
_cell.angle_beta   90.00
_cell.angle_gamma   90.00
#
_symmetry.space_group_name_H-M   'P 1'
#
loop_
_entity.id
_entity.type
_entity.pdbx_description
1 polymer ?
#
loop_
_entity_poly.entity_id
_entity_poly.type
_entity_poly.pdbx_seq_one_letter_code
_entity_poly.pdbx_strand_id
1 'polypeptide(L)'
;MAGIPSTSAPPKSSPTASPNPFAAPRTSPGSVGGQPSYLVPLSVLTTLFFMWGGLTSLNDVLIPHLKGIFALSYARAMAVQLTFFGTYGVMSIPAGSFVKKIGFKKGIIVGLAGAALGCLMFYPAATAQSFWLFMPALFVLATGIVILQVAANPFVAVLGRPETASSRLTLTQAFNSLATWAFPTFIGPIILAVAGLSAAELAKLTPEARHAQEASAVQLPYVGLALALGLLSLIVWRSKLPKIDTDSADGTNSANLLPDRGSAWKYRHLVWGAVGIFMYVGAEVAIGSLLVNYFKEPYILGLAEDKGSKLMAKYWLCAMIGRFVGSLFTLRKFNPGKVLAAHAVIASLLVVTSVLTTGWTAVLTIVAVGLLNSIMFPTIFTLAIDGLGRHTEQGSGILCAAIIGGAAIPFLQGLFADAAGLHISFILPAVCYVYIAWYGLKGHAVDARAKAAS
;
A
#
# COMPACT_ATOMS: atom_id res chain seq x y z
N MET A 1 -0.11 -88.79 23.57
CA MET A 1 -0.09 -88.42 22.15
C MET A 1 -0.20 -86.87 22.09
N ALA A 2 0.84 -86.25 21.67
CA ALA A 2 1.09 -84.84 21.77
C ALA A 2 0.48 -84.07 20.59
N GLY A 3 -0.29 -83.05 20.89
CA GLY A 3 -0.79 -82.08 19.86
C GLY A 3 0.17 -80.92 19.75
N ILE A 4 0.55 -80.60 18.48
CA ILE A 4 1.46 -79.53 18.11
C ILE A 4 0.66 -78.20 18.06
N PRO A 5 1.14 -77.11 18.65
CA PRO A 5 0.47 -75.80 18.45
C PRO A 5 0.92 -75.14 17.14
N SER A 6 -0.05 -74.71 16.34
CA SER A 6 0.14 -73.96 15.12
C SER A 6 0.53 -72.49 15.43
N THR A 7 1.72 -72.07 14.99
CA THR A 7 2.15 -70.67 14.97
C THR A 7 1.51 -69.88 13.83
N SER A 8 0.61 -68.97 14.11
CA SER A 8 0.10 -67.99 13.16
C SER A 8 1.09 -66.85 13.01
N ALA A 9 1.56 -66.57 11.79
CA ALA A 9 2.41 -65.45 11.45
C ALA A 9 1.65 -64.11 11.57
N PRO A 10 2.31 -62.99 11.98
CA PRO A 10 1.67 -61.72 12.05
C PRO A 10 1.40 -61.12 10.66
N PRO A 11 0.31 -60.31 10.48
CA PRO A 11 -0.02 -59.70 9.21
C PRO A 11 1.01 -58.66 8.76
N LYS A 12 1.37 -58.71 7.49
CA LYS A 12 2.28 -57.75 6.85
C LYS A 12 1.66 -56.34 6.91
N SER A 13 2.41 -55.39 7.50
CA SER A 13 2.09 -53.99 7.50
C SER A 13 2.12 -53.43 6.09
N SER A 14 0.98 -52.84 5.66
CA SER A 14 0.86 -52.06 4.44
C SER A 14 1.75 -50.83 4.47
N PRO A 15 2.32 -50.36 3.36
CA PRO A 15 3.14 -49.16 3.35
C PRO A 15 2.29 -47.95 3.71
N THR A 16 2.67 -47.27 4.78
CA THR A 16 2.09 -45.97 5.19
C THR A 16 2.31 -44.96 4.07
N ALA A 17 1.21 -44.54 3.45
CA ALA A 17 1.23 -43.41 2.53
C ALA A 17 1.72 -42.16 3.25
N SER A 18 2.70 -41.49 2.69
CA SER A 18 3.20 -40.22 3.20
C SER A 18 2.08 -39.19 3.32
N PRO A 19 1.99 -38.42 4.40
CA PRO A 19 0.94 -37.43 4.57
C PRO A 19 1.04 -36.36 3.49
N ASN A 20 -0.04 -36.18 2.74
CA ASN A 20 -0.18 -35.10 1.77
C ASN A 20 -0.20 -33.75 2.53
N PRO A 21 0.79 -32.85 2.36
CA PRO A 21 0.86 -31.62 3.12
C PRO A 21 -0.25 -30.62 2.75
N PHE A 22 -1.12 -30.94 1.79
CA PHE A 22 -2.27 -30.13 1.37
C PHE A 22 -3.63 -30.75 1.73
N ALA A 23 -3.67 -31.82 2.51
CA ALA A 23 -4.92 -32.37 3.00
C ALA A 23 -5.51 -31.44 4.08
N ALA A 24 -6.70 -30.92 3.82
CA ALA A 24 -7.44 -30.15 4.83
C ALA A 24 -7.59 -30.98 6.12
N PRO A 25 -7.37 -30.40 7.31
CA PRO A 25 -7.55 -31.09 8.58
C PRO A 25 -8.97 -31.66 8.66
N ARG A 26 -9.11 -32.97 8.88
CA ARG A 26 -10.39 -33.60 9.19
C ARG A 26 -10.88 -33.01 10.51
N THR A 27 -11.91 -32.18 10.44
CA THR A 27 -12.61 -31.67 11.61
C THR A 27 -13.36 -32.81 12.29
N SER A 28 -12.98 -33.11 13.52
CA SER A 28 -13.79 -33.97 14.39
C SER A 28 -15.15 -33.31 14.63
N PRO A 29 -16.28 -34.04 14.57
CA PRO A 29 -17.58 -33.48 14.89
C PRO A 29 -17.72 -33.41 16.43
N GLY A 30 -17.38 -32.25 17.02
CA GLY A 30 -17.47 -32.09 18.46
C GLY A 30 -16.86 -30.82 19.02
N SER A 31 -17.08 -29.65 18.39
CA SER A 31 -17.03 -28.36 19.10
C SER A 31 -17.78 -27.31 18.26
N VAL A 32 -19.09 -27.21 18.51
CA VAL A 32 -19.88 -26.04 18.11
C VAL A 32 -19.60 -24.91 19.12
N GLY A 33 -18.36 -24.44 19.11
CA GLY A 33 -17.96 -23.14 19.63
C GLY A 33 -17.75 -22.27 18.40
N GLY A 34 -18.70 -21.36 18.10
CA GLY A 34 -18.63 -20.49 16.93
C GLY A 34 -17.29 -19.74 16.91
N GLN A 35 -16.49 -19.98 15.88
CA GLN A 35 -15.28 -19.16 15.65
C GLN A 35 -15.74 -17.70 15.59
N PRO A 36 -15.06 -16.78 16.29
CA PRO A 36 -15.46 -15.38 16.29
C PRO A 36 -15.52 -14.89 14.83
N SER A 37 -16.67 -14.35 14.45
CA SER A 37 -16.90 -13.85 13.10
C SER A 37 -16.00 -12.64 12.86
N TYR A 38 -14.94 -12.79 12.05
CA TYR A 38 -14.05 -11.70 11.66
C TYR A 38 -14.66 -10.77 10.60
N LEU A 39 -15.88 -11.07 10.13
CA LEU A 39 -16.54 -10.27 9.08
C LEU A 39 -16.81 -8.84 9.54
N VAL A 40 -17.34 -8.65 10.76
CA VAL A 40 -17.64 -7.31 11.28
C VAL A 40 -16.38 -6.46 11.47
N PRO A 41 -15.32 -6.92 12.16
CA PRO A 41 -14.07 -6.18 12.23
C PRO A 41 -13.44 -5.90 10.86
N LEU A 42 -13.47 -6.86 9.94
CA LEU A 42 -12.96 -6.68 8.59
C LEU A 42 -13.77 -5.64 7.81
N SER A 43 -15.10 -5.62 7.94
CA SER A 43 -15.95 -4.61 7.30
C SER A 43 -15.65 -3.22 7.83
N VAL A 44 -15.44 -3.05 9.14
CA VAL A 44 -15.05 -1.78 9.75
C VAL A 44 -13.69 -1.32 9.20
N LEU A 45 -12.70 -2.21 9.12
CA LEU A 45 -11.39 -1.89 8.56
C LEU A 45 -11.47 -1.60 7.06
N THR A 46 -12.28 -2.34 6.29
CA THR A 46 -12.49 -2.08 4.87
C THR A 46 -13.10 -0.69 4.64
N THR A 47 -14.11 -0.33 5.46
CA THR A 47 -14.70 1.02 5.43
C THR A 47 -13.67 2.09 5.81
N LEU A 48 -12.82 1.82 6.80
CA LEU A 48 -11.71 2.69 7.16
C LEU A 48 -10.78 2.92 5.97
N PHE A 49 -10.35 1.86 5.27
CA PHE A 49 -9.49 1.97 4.11
C PHE A 49 -10.16 2.73 2.96
N PHE A 50 -11.45 2.51 2.72
CA PHE A 50 -12.23 3.25 1.74
C PHE A 50 -12.28 4.74 2.09
N MET A 51 -12.72 5.10 3.29
CA MET A 51 -12.84 6.50 3.72
C MET A 51 -11.47 7.19 3.72
N TRP A 52 -10.45 6.53 4.27
CA TRP A 52 -9.10 7.05 4.26
C TRP A 52 -8.57 7.29 2.84
N GLY A 53 -8.70 6.31 1.94
CA GLY A 53 -8.26 6.46 0.53
C GLY A 53 -8.95 7.63 -0.16
N GLY A 54 -10.27 7.78 0.03
CA GLY A 54 -11.03 8.88 -0.53
C GLY A 54 -10.60 10.25 0.03
N LEU A 55 -10.49 10.36 1.35
CA LEU A 55 -10.12 11.61 2.00
C LEU A 55 -8.68 12.04 1.65
N THR A 56 -7.74 11.09 1.58
CA THR A 56 -6.36 11.43 1.17
C THR A 56 -6.27 11.82 -0.30
N SER A 57 -7.04 11.20 -1.19
CA SER A 57 -7.05 11.56 -2.60
C SER A 57 -7.65 12.96 -2.87
N LEU A 58 -8.57 13.44 -2.02
CA LEU A 58 -9.03 14.82 -2.09
C LEU A 58 -7.93 15.83 -1.75
N ASN A 59 -7.00 15.47 -0.86
CA ASN A 59 -5.81 16.28 -0.63
C ASN A 59 -4.99 16.44 -1.91
N ASP A 60 -4.86 15.40 -2.72
CA ASP A 60 -4.15 15.46 -4.00
C ASP A 60 -4.84 16.39 -5.01
N VAL A 61 -6.17 16.52 -4.95
CA VAL A 61 -6.94 17.51 -5.77
C VAL A 61 -6.61 18.93 -5.34
N LEU A 62 -6.35 19.17 -4.06
CA LEU A 62 -6.07 20.51 -3.51
C LEU A 62 -4.61 20.95 -3.72
N ILE A 63 -3.65 20.03 -3.82
CA ILE A 63 -2.23 20.35 -4.00
C ILE A 63 -1.94 21.23 -5.23
N PRO A 64 -2.50 21.01 -6.42
CA PRO A 64 -2.30 21.90 -7.57
C PRO A 64 -2.76 23.34 -7.32
N HIS A 65 -3.88 23.53 -6.58
CA HIS A 65 -4.34 24.86 -6.19
C HIS A 65 -3.36 25.55 -5.25
N LEU A 66 -2.79 24.81 -4.29
CA LEU A 66 -1.75 25.32 -3.41
C LEU A 66 -0.47 25.69 -4.17
N LYS A 67 -0.12 24.95 -5.22
CA LYS A 67 1.01 25.31 -6.10
C LYS A 67 0.78 26.66 -6.82
N GLY A 68 -0.45 26.92 -7.27
CA GLY A 68 -0.83 28.20 -7.87
C GLY A 68 -0.68 29.36 -6.88
N ILE A 69 -1.21 29.20 -5.66
CA ILE A 69 -1.17 30.21 -4.59
C ILE A 69 0.27 30.60 -4.23
N PHE A 70 1.18 29.62 -4.12
CA PHE A 70 2.55 29.86 -3.67
C PHE A 70 3.54 30.13 -4.81
N ALA A 71 3.11 30.17 -6.08
CA ALA A 71 3.98 30.30 -7.26
C ALA A 71 5.24 29.44 -7.14
N LEU A 72 5.08 28.15 -6.84
CA LEU A 72 6.17 27.27 -6.46
C LEU A 72 7.16 27.09 -7.61
N SER A 73 8.43 27.41 -7.34
CA SER A 73 9.53 26.99 -8.20
C SER A 73 9.64 25.45 -8.24
N TYR A 74 10.30 24.89 -9.24
CA TYR A 74 10.56 23.45 -9.32
C TYR A 74 11.18 22.89 -8.04
N ALA A 75 12.14 23.61 -7.44
CA ALA A 75 12.78 23.20 -6.18
C ALA A 75 11.78 23.11 -5.01
N ARG A 76 10.85 24.05 -4.89
CA ARG A 76 9.80 24.01 -3.86
C ARG A 76 8.78 22.90 -4.11
N ALA A 77 8.43 22.63 -5.36
CA ALA A 77 7.57 21.49 -5.71
C ALA A 77 8.24 20.16 -5.35
N MET A 78 9.55 20.03 -5.60
CA MET A 78 10.32 18.86 -5.17
C MET A 78 10.39 18.74 -3.64
N ALA A 79 10.49 19.85 -2.90
CA ALA A 79 10.47 19.83 -1.45
C ALA A 79 9.14 19.30 -0.88
N VAL A 80 8.00 19.60 -1.53
CA VAL A 80 6.68 19.02 -1.16
C VAL A 80 6.72 17.48 -1.28
N GLN A 81 7.18 16.98 -2.42
CA GLN A 81 7.29 15.54 -2.67
C GLN A 81 8.24 14.86 -1.66
N LEU A 82 9.42 15.47 -1.45
CA LEU A 82 10.41 14.98 -0.50
C LEU A 82 9.87 14.98 0.94
N THR A 83 9.12 16.00 1.34
CA THR A 83 8.49 16.06 2.67
C THR A 83 7.51 14.91 2.86
N PHE A 84 6.66 14.63 1.88
CA PHE A 84 5.68 13.55 1.98
C PHE A 84 6.36 12.17 2.10
N PHE A 85 7.18 11.78 1.12
CA PHE A 85 7.87 10.49 1.14
C PHE A 85 8.98 10.42 2.20
N GLY A 86 9.66 11.52 2.48
CA GLY A 86 10.66 11.62 3.55
C GLY A 86 10.06 11.37 4.93
N THR A 87 8.81 11.83 5.16
CA THR A 87 8.07 11.53 6.39
C THR A 87 7.89 10.02 6.58
N TYR A 88 7.60 9.26 5.51
CA TYR A 88 7.57 7.79 5.60
C TYR A 88 8.91 7.22 6.03
N GLY A 89 10.01 7.66 5.43
CA GLY A 89 11.35 7.20 5.77
C GLY A 89 11.73 7.45 7.24
N VAL A 90 11.39 8.62 7.76
CA VAL A 90 11.80 9.07 9.10
C VAL A 90 10.82 8.62 10.18
N MET A 91 9.51 8.80 9.97
CA MET A 91 8.51 8.61 11.01
C MET A 91 7.99 7.18 11.14
N SER A 92 8.14 6.31 10.13
CA SER A 92 7.55 4.96 10.18
C SER A 92 8.20 4.06 11.23
N ILE A 93 9.51 4.14 11.43
CA ILE A 93 10.21 3.33 12.44
C ILE A 93 9.81 3.76 13.86
N PRO A 94 9.84 5.06 14.23
CA PRO A 94 9.27 5.53 15.49
C PRO A 94 7.80 5.15 15.66
N ALA A 95 6.98 5.29 14.61
CA ALA A 95 5.57 4.93 14.62
C ALA A 95 5.35 3.43 14.92
N GLY A 96 6.17 2.53 14.37
CA GLY A 96 6.12 1.10 14.68
C GLY A 96 6.35 0.82 16.17
N SER A 97 7.33 1.47 16.77
CA SER A 97 7.62 1.37 18.20
C SER A 97 6.52 2.00 19.06
N PHE A 98 5.93 3.09 18.61
CA PHE A 98 4.80 3.75 19.24
C PHE A 98 3.54 2.88 19.21
N VAL A 99 3.17 2.36 18.03
CA VAL A 99 2.02 1.47 17.85
C VAL A 99 2.15 0.20 18.69
N LYS A 100 3.36 -0.36 18.81
CA LYS A 100 3.63 -1.49 19.70
C LYS A 100 3.25 -1.20 21.15
N LYS A 101 3.47 0.02 21.64
CA LYS A 101 3.14 0.40 23.03
C LYS A 101 1.65 0.62 23.26
N ILE A 102 0.93 1.16 22.27
CA ILE A 102 -0.47 1.57 22.43
C ILE A 102 -1.48 0.59 21.81
N GLY A 103 -1.02 -0.32 20.94
CA GLY A 103 -1.81 -1.30 20.18
C GLY A 103 -2.43 -0.72 18.90
N PHE A 104 -2.83 -1.61 17.98
CA PHE A 104 -3.33 -1.26 16.65
C PHE A 104 -4.52 -0.30 16.65
N LYS A 105 -5.56 -0.57 17.45
CA LYS A 105 -6.77 0.28 17.50
C LYS A 105 -6.45 1.72 17.89
N LYS A 106 -5.67 1.90 18.96
CA LYS A 106 -5.25 3.24 19.40
C LYS A 106 -4.32 3.89 18.38
N GLY A 107 -3.45 3.12 17.71
CA GLY A 107 -2.61 3.59 16.61
C GLY A 107 -3.43 4.17 15.47
N ILE A 108 -4.49 3.49 15.04
CA ILE A 108 -5.43 3.98 14.03
C ILE A 108 -6.08 5.31 14.46
N ILE A 109 -6.58 5.38 15.71
CA ILE A 109 -7.24 6.58 16.24
C ILE A 109 -6.27 7.77 16.24
N VAL A 110 -5.05 7.58 16.76
CA VAL A 110 -4.02 8.63 16.81
C VAL A 110 -3.58 9.04 15.40
N GLY A 111 -3.42 8.08 14.48
CA GLY A 111 -3.09 8.37 13.09
C GLY A 111 -4.14 9.25 12.41
N LEU A 112 -5.43 8.89 12.54
CA LEU A 112 -6.54 9.68 12.01
C LEU A 112 -6.62 11.08 12.64
N ALA A 113 -6.47 11.18 13.97
CA ALA A 113 -6.48 12.46 14.67
C ALA A 113 -5.28 13.33 14.26
N GLY A 114 -4.09 12.74 14.09
CA GLY A 114 -2.90 13.43 13.60
C GLY A 114 -3.08 13.95 12.18
N ALA A 115 -3.67 13.14 11.28
CA ALA A 115 -3.99 13.56 9.93
C ALA A 115 -5.03 14.69 9.91
N ALA A 116 -6.07 14.62 10.77
CA ALA A 116 -7.05 15.69 10.94
C ALA A 116 -6.40 16.99 11.41
N LEU A 117 -5.47 16.93 12.38
CA LEU A 117 -4.70 18.07 12.85
C LEU A 117 -3.87 18.68 11.72
N GLY A 118 -3.19 17.83 10.91
CA GLY A 118 -2.45 18.30 9.74
C GLY A 118 -3.34 19.05 8.76
N CYS A 119 -4.55 18.52 8.47
CA CYS A 119 -5.55 19.22 7.65
C CYS A 119 -5.95 20.58 8.26
N LEU A 120 -6.16 20.68 9.57
CA LEU A 120 -6.50 21.95 10.22
C LEU A 120 -5.34 22.97 10.13
N MET A 121 -4.09 22.51 10.17
CA MET A 121 -2.92 23.39 10.05
C MET A 121 -2.80 24.02 8.65
N PHE A 122 -3.43 23.46 7.62
CA PHE A 122 -3.50 24.11 6.30
C PHE A 122 -4.34 25.39 6.29
N TYR A 123 -5.29 25.54 7.22
CA TYR A 123 -6.09 26.75 7.32
C TYR A 123 -5.24 27.99 7.58
N PRO A 124 -4.45 28.09 8.68
CA PRO A 124 -3.57 29.24 8.90
C PRO A 124 -2.47 29.36 7.84
N ALA A 125 -1.99 28.25 7.25
CA ALA A 125 -1.00 28.29 6.18
C ALA A 125 -1.57 28.98 4.92
N ALA A 126 -2.81 28.67 4.56
CA ALA A 126 -3.51 29.31 3.45
C ALA A 126 -3.82 30.79 3.75
N THR A 127 -4.30 31.11 4.98
CA THR A 127 -4.58 32.50 5.38
C THR A 127 -3.33 33.37 5.31
N ALA A 128 -2.21 32.87 5.81
CA ALA A 128 -0.94 33.60 5.77
C ALA A 128 -0.21 33.51 4.43
N GLN A 129 -0.75 32.76 3.46
CA GLN A 129 -0.12 32.49 2.17
C GLN A 129 1.36 32.10 2.31
N SER A 130 1.70 31.32 3.36
CA SER A 130 3.07 31.01 3.73
C SER A 130 3.46 29.59 3.41
N PHE A 131 4.39 29.42 2.49
CA PHE A 131 4.98 28.13 2.19
C PHE A 131 5.62 27.48 3.43
N TRP A 132 6.22 28.27 4.31
CA TRP A 132 6.86 27.80 5.53
C TRP A 132 5.88 27.29 6.60
N LEU A 133 4.60 27.70 6.55
CA LEU A 133 3.52 27.14 7.36
C LEU A 133 2.89 25.91 6.68
N PHE A 134 2.89 25.88 5.34
CA PHE A 134 2.39 24.74 4.55
C PHE A 134 3.22 23.47 4.79
N MET A 135 4.56 23.57 4.84
CA MET A 135 5.44 22.41 4.98
C MET A 135 5.25 21.64 6.32
N PRO A 136 5.19 22.30 7.50
CA PRO A 136 4.83 21.62 8.76
C PRO A 136 3.43 21.01 8.74
N ALA A 137 2.44 21.68 8.14
CA ALA A 137 1.09 21.11 8.00
C ALA A 137 1.12 19.79 7.20
N LEU A 138 1.83 19.75 6.08
CA LEU A 138 2.03 18.56 5.27
C LEU A 138 2.79 17.47 6.04
N PHE A 139 3.83 17.82 6.79
CA PHE A 139 4.58 16.87 7.62
C PHE A 139 3.71 16.24 8.71
N VAL A 140 2.87 17.02 9.39
CA VAL A 140 1.95 16.52 10.43
C VAL A 140 0.87 15.63 9.79
N LEU A 141 0.29 16.03 8.65
CA LEU A 141 -0.66 15.22 7.90
C LEU A 141 -0.03 13.88 7.51
N ALA A 142 1.14 13.91 6.87
CA ALA A 142 1.86 12.72 6.45
C ALA A 142 2.23 11.81 7.64
N THR A 143 2.65 12.39 8.78
CA THR A 143 2.93 11.64 10.02
C THR A 143 1.67 10.91 10.52
N GLY A 144 0.50 11.57 10.51
CA GLY A 144 -0.78 10.94 10.85
C GLY A 144 -1.09 9.75 9.93
N ILE A 145 -0.90 9.91 8.62
CA ILE A 145 -1.09 8.85 7.62
C ILE A 145 -0.09 7.70 7.85
N VAL A 146 1.16 7.99 8.16
CA VAL A 146 2.19 6.99 8.47
C VAL A 146 1.78 6.15 9.69
N ILE A 147 1.39 6.77 10.80
CA ILE A 147 0.93 6.06 12.01
C ILE A 147 -0.28 5.19 11.68
N LEU A 148 -1.23 5.72 10.89
CA LEU A 148 -2.41 5.00 10.45
C LEU A 148 -2.03 3.74 9.65
N GLN A 149 -1.13 3.84 8.67
CA GLN A 149 -0.70 2.70 7.85
C GLN A 149 0.08 1.66 8.64
N VAL A 150 0.97 2.10 9.53
CA VAL A 150 1.75 1.22 10.41
C VAL A 150 0.85 0.40 11.33
N ALA A 151 -0.30 0.94 11.73
CA ALA A 151 -1.28 0.24 12.57
C ALA A 151 -2.29 -0.58 11.76
N ALA A 152 -2.87 -0.03 10.69
CA ALA A 152 -3.99 -0.63 9.97
C ALA A 152 -3.59 -1.81 9.07
N ASN A 153 -2.47 -1.72 8.36
CA ASN A 153 -2.02 -2.78 7.45
C ASN A 153 -1.77 -4.12 8.19
N PRO A 154 -0.93 -4.17 9.26
CA PRO A 154 -0.73 -5.40 9.98
C PRO A 154 -2.01 -5.86 10.70
N PHE A 155 -2.85 -4.94 11.19
CA PHE A 155 -4.09 -5.30 11.84
C PHE A 155 -5.01 -6.11 10.91
N VAL A 156 -5.19 -5.67 9.65
CA VAL A 156 -5.92 -6.46 8.64
C VAL A 156 -5.24 -7.81 8.37
N ALA A 157 -3.92 -7.83 8.30
CA ALA A 157 -3.17 -9.05 7.99
C ALA A 157 -3.29 -10.11 9.10
N VAL A 158 -3.28 -9.70 10.38
CA VAL A 158 -3.35 -10.62 11.52
C VAL A 158 -4.79 -10.92 11.97
N LEU A 159 -5.80 -10.25 11.41
CA LEU A 159 -7.20 -10.38 11.77
C LEU A 159 -7.84 -11.68 11.25
N GLY A 160 -7.30 -12.80 11.35
CA GLY A 160 -7.88 -14.06 10.89
C GLY A 160 -6.81 -15.04 10.42
N ARG A 161 -7.18 -16.00 9.57
CA ARG A 161 -6.28 -17.08 9.15
C ARG A 161 -5.10 -16.54 8.34
N PRO A 162 -3.86 -16.99 8.63
CA PRO A 162 -2.64 -16.52 7.94
C PRO A 162 -2.69 -16.75 6.42
N GLU A 163 -3.25 -17.88 5.96
CA GLU A 163 -3.31 -18.26 4.55
C GLU A 163 -4.09 -17.24 3.70
N THR A 164 -5.02 -16.50 4.30
CA THR A 164 -5.83 -15.50 3.62
C THR A 164 -5.39 -14.05 3.89
N ALA A 165 -4.29 -13.84 4.60
CA ALA A 165 -3.80 -12.51 4.96
C ALA A 165 -3.58 -11.60 3.74
N SER A 166 -2.88 -12.09 2.71
CA SER A 166 -2.64 -11.35 1.47
C SER A 166 -3.94 -11.02 0.73
N SER A 167 -4.90 -11.96 0.67
CA SER A 167 -6.23 -11.72 0.06
C SER A 167 -7.01 -10.65 0.82
N ARG A 168 -7.03 -10.68 2.16
CA ARG A 168 -7.73 -9.70 3.01
C ARG A 168 -7.14 -8.29 2.85
N LEU A 169 -5.82 -8.17 2.95
CA LEU A 169 -5.16 -6.87 2.81
C LEU A 169 -5.31 -6.32 1.38
N THR A 170 -5.22 -7.18 0.35
CA THR A 170 -5.47 -6.76 -1.03
C THR A 170 -6.91 -6.29 -1.23
N LEU A 171 -7.89 -6.94 -0.59
CA LEU A 171 -9.30 -6.52 -0.66
C LEU A 171 -9.53 -5.14 -0.02
N THR A 172 -8.97 -4.89 1.16
CA THR A 172 -9.09 -3.56 1.80
C THR A 172 -8.41 -2.49 0.96
N GLN A 173 -7.26 -2.79 0.36
CA GLN A 173 -6.57 -1.89 -0.58
C GLN A 173 -7.36 -1.69 -1.89
N ALA A 174 -8.16 -2.67 -2.35
CA ALA A 174 -9.04 -2.50 -3.49
C ALA A 174 -10.13 -1.46 -3.22
N PHE A 175 -10.75 -1.51 -2.05
CA PHE A 175 -11.72 -0.49 -1.62
C PHE A 175 -11.08 0.89 -1.41
N ASN A 176 -9.85 0.95 -0.89
CA ASN A 176 -9.07 2.18 -0.83
C ASN A 176 -8.88 2.78 -2.23
N SER A 177 -8.48 1.97 -3.22
CA SER A 177 -8.30 2.43 -4.61
C SER A 177 -9.60 2.86 -5.27
N LEU A 178 -10.71 2.18 -4.99
CA LEU A 178 -12.02 2.58 -5.46
C LEU A 178 -12.40 3.97 -4.96
N ALA A 179 -12.14 4.25 -3.69
CA ALA A 179 -12.39 5.56 -3.09
C ALA A 179 -11.43 6.63 -3.64
N THR A 180 -10.15 6.29 -3.83
CA THR A 180 -9.15 7.17 -4.43
C THR A 180 -9.54 7.62 -5.85
N TRP A 181 -10.25 6.78 -6.58
CA TRP A 181 -10.84 7.15 -7.87
C TRP A 181 -12.17 7.91 -7.72
N ALA A 182 -13.07 7.43 -6.85
CA ALA A 182 -14.43 7.95 -6.75
C ALA A 182 -14.48 9.37 -6.15
N PHE A 183 -13.72 9.62 -5.07
CA PHE A 183 -13.78 10.90 -4.38
C PHE A 183 -13.32 12.09 -5.26
N PRO A 184 -12.17 12.07 -5.93
CA PRO A 184 -11.79 13.12 -6.86
C PRO A 184 -12.80 13.30 -7.99
N THR A 185 -13.38 12.20 -8.48
CA THR A 185 -14.31 12.21 -9.61
C THR A 185 -15.65 12.84 -9.26
N PHE A 186 -16.24 12.50 -8.10
CA PHE A 186 -17.58 12.89 -7.71
C PHE A 186 -17.61 14.00 -6.66
N ILE A 187 -16.70 13.99 -5.70
CA ILE A 187 -16.65 14.95 -4.59
C ILE A 187 -15.72 16.12 -4.92
N GLY A 188 -14.62 15.87 -5.65
CA GLY A 188 -13.67 16.91 -6.05
C GLY A 188 -14.33 18.10 -6.75
N PRO A 189 -15.17 17.92 -7.78
CA PRO A 189 -15.89 19.02 -8.43
C PRO A 189 -16.80 19.80 -7.48
N ILE A 190 -17.45 19.13 -6.53
CA ILE A 190 -18.30 19.77 -5.52
C ILE A 190 -17.46 20.66 -4.61
N ILE A 191 -16.33 20.14 -4.13
CA ILE A 191 -15.39 20.91 -3.30
C ILE A 191 -14.89 22.14 -4.05
N LEU A 192 -14.50 21.98 -5.32
CA LEU A 192 -14.00 23.08 -6.14
C LEU A 192 -15.11 24.10 -6.46
N ALA A 193 -16.34 23.64 -6.67
CA ALA A 193 -17.49 24.53 -6.90
C ALA A 193 -17.87 25.37 -5.64
N VAL A 194 -17.74 24.76 -4.45
CA VAL A 194 -17.96 25.47 -3.16
C VAL A 194 -16.80 26.42 -2.84
N ALA A 195 -15.59 26.07 -3.32
CA ALA A 195 -14.37 26.79 -2.99
C ALA A 195 -14.14 28.05 -3.82
N GLY A 196 -14.83 28.30 -4.93
CA GLY A 196 -14.44 29.46 -5.69
C GLY A 196 -15.17 29.89 -6.94
N LEU A 197 -14.70 31.00 -7.45
CA LEU A 197 -15.09 31.61 -8.70
C LEU A 197 -14.70 30.74 -9.90
N SER A 198 -15.44 30.81 -10.97
CA SER A 198 -15.09 30.22 -12.26
C SER A 198 -13.74 30.78 -12.77
N ALA A 199 -13.07 30.05 -13.66
CA ALA A 199 -11.82 30.51 -14.28
C ALA A 199 -11.99 31.89 -14.97
N ALA A 200 -13.18 32.15 -15.51
CA ALA A 200 -13.50 33.42 -16.15
C ALA A 200 -13.66 34.59 -15.14
N GLU A 201 -14.12 34.31 -13.94
CA GLU A 201 -14.21 35.29 -12.84
C GLU A 201 -12.86 35.56 -12.22
N LEU A 202 -12.06 34.50 -12.00
CA LEU A 202 -10.68 34.61 -11.51
C LEU A 202 -9.80 35.44 -12.46
N ALA A 203 -10.01 35.33 -13.77
CA ALA A 203 -9.26 36.10 -14.76
C ALA A 203 -9.51 37.60 -14.70
N LYS A 204 -10.62 38.05 -14.07
CA LYS A 204 -10.98 39.47 -13.90
C LYS A 204 -10.42 40.11 -12.64
N LEU A 205 -9.87 39.30 -11.72
CA LEU A 205 -9.31 39.80 -10.47
C LEU A 205 -7.86 40.27 -10.65
N THR A 206 -7.44 41.21 -9.79
CA THR A 206 -6.03 41.57 -9.67
C THR A 206 -5.24 40.34 -9.18
N PRO A 207 -3.92 40.26 -9.45
CA PRO A 207 -3.10 39.13 -8.97
C PRO A 207 -3.24 38.87 -7.47
N GLU A 208 -3.24 39.92 -6.65
CA GLU A 208 -3.37 39.82 -5.19
C GLU A 208 -4.76 39.30 -4.78
N ALA A 209 -5.83 39.83 -5.39
CA ALA A 209 -7.19 39.39 -5.12
C ALA A 209 -7.41 37.94 -5.57
N ARG A 210 -6.81 37.53 -6.69
CA ARG A 210 -6.81 36.17 -7.16
C ARG A 210 -6.11 35.22 -6.20
N HIS A 211 -4.91 35.54 -5.73
CA HIS A 211 -4.18 34.75 -4.73
C HIS A 211 -4.95 34.63 -3.41
N ALA A 212 -5.56 35.71 -2.93
CA ALA A 212 -6.38 35.68 -1.74
C ALA A 212 -7.62 34.78 -1.91
N GLN A 213 -8.28 34.84 -3.07
CA GLN A 213 -9.42 33.98 -3.37
C GLN A 213 -9.04 32.51 -3.52
N GLU A 214 -7.95 32.21 -4.22
CA GLU A 214 -7.42 30.85 -4.35
C GLU A 214 -7.01 30.27 -2.97
N ALA A 215 -6.43 31.09 -2.08
CA ALA A 215 -6.09 30.72 -0.71
C ALA A 215 -7.35 30.41 0.12
N SER A 216 -8.38 31.26 0.05
CA SER A 216 -9.63 31.03 0.78
C SER A 216 -10.38 29.80 0.27
N ALA A 217 -10.28 29.50 -1.02
CA ALA A 217 -10.92 28.37 -1.68
C ALA A 217 -10.50 27.01 -1.11
N VAL A 218 -9.29 26.87 -0.57
CA VAL A 218 -8.80 25.60 0.01
C VAL A 218 -9.10 25.46 1.50
N GLN A 219 -9.41 26.55 2.22
CA GLN A 219 -9.62 26.52 3.67
C GLN A 219 -10.80 25.65 4.07
N LEU A 220 -11.97 25.87 3.50
CA LEU A 220 -13.19 25.14 3.82
C LEU A 220 -13.09 23.64 3.49
N PRO A 221 -12.56 23.23 2.32
CA PRO A 221 -12.27 21.82 2.02
C PRO A 221 -11.35 21.15 3.06
N TYR A 222 -10.26 21.80 3.50
CA TYR A 222 -9.37 21.22 4.50
C TYR A 222 -10.04 21.08 5.87
N VAL A 223 -10.88 22.03 6.28
CA VAL A 223 -11.69 21.89 7.50
C VAL A 223 -12.66 20.72 7.35
N GLY A 224 -13.32 20.58 6.20
CA GLY A 224 -14.19 19.45 5.89
C GLY A 224 -13.46 18.09 5.97
N LEU A 225 -12.26 18.00 5.41
CA LEU A 225 -11.41 16.80 5.52
C LEU A 225 -11.02 16.50 6.97
N ALA A 226 -10.65 17.54 7.73
CA ALA A 226 -10.31 17.37 9.14
C ALA A 226 -11.49 16.85 9.98
N LEU A 227 -12.69 17.39 9.75
CA LEU A 227 -13.91 16.95 10.42
C LEU A 227 -14.25 15.49 10.03
N ALA A 228 -14.12 15.13 8.75
CA ALA A 228 -14.36 13.77 8.27
C ALA A 228 -13.37 12.76 8.87
N LEU A 229 -12.07 13.10 8.92
CA LEU A 229 -11.03 12.27 9.57
C LEU A 229 -11.26 12.16 11.09
N GLY A 230 -11.64 13.26 11.75
CA GLY A 230 -12.00 13.28 13.17
C GLY A 230 -13.22 12.43 13.47
N LEU A 231 -14.27 12.51 12.65
CA LEU A 231 -15.45 11.66 12.75
C LEU A 231 -15.10 10.17 12.55
N LEU A 232 -14.28 9.87 11.55
CA LEU A 232 -13.79 8.50 11.32
C LEU A 232 -13.00 7.98 12.53
N SER A 233 -12.15 8.81 13.14
CA SER A 233 -11.45 8.49 14.39
C SER A 233 -12.40 8.15 15.52
N LEU A 234 -13.49 8.94 15.68
CA LEU A 234 -14.53 8.71 16.68
C LEU A 234 -15.30 7.41 16.42
N ILE A 235 -15.61 7.11 15.15
CA ILE A 235 -16.26 5.84 14.75
C ILE A 235 -15.37 4.66 15.12
N VAL A 236 -14.08 4.71 14.80
CA VAL A 236 -13.13 3.65 15.16
C VAL A 236 -12.98 3.53 16.68
N TRP A 237 -12.97 4.63 17.42
CA TRP A 237 -12.93 4.62 18.88
C TRP A 237 -14.12 3.89 19.48
N ARG A 238 -15.33 4.13 18.98
CA ARG A 238 -16.57 3.44 19.42
C ARG A 238 -16.72 2.02 18.90
N SER A 239 -16.05 1.65 17.83
CA SER A 239 -16.14 0.31 17.24
C SER A 239 -15.57 -0.76 18.19
N LYS A 240 -16.18 -1.95 18.20
CA LYS A 240 -15.70 -3.11 18.98
C LYS A 240 -14.68 -3.90 18.15
N LEU A 241 -13.52 -3.29 17.86
CA LEU A 241 -12.42 -4.01 17.21
C LEU A 241 -11.74 -4.95 18.22
N PRO A 242 -11.40 -6.19 17.84
CA PRO A 242 -10.73 -7.14 18.71
C PRO A 242 -9.37 -6.60 19.14
N LYS A 243 -9.00 -6.86 20.37
CA LYS A 243 -7.61 -6.72 20.82
C LYS A 243 -6.86 -7.92 20.27
N ILE A 244 -5.87 -7.67 19.42
CA ILE A 244 -4.96 -8.73 18.97
C ILE A 244 -3.72 -8.60 19.85
N ASP A 245 -3.50 -9.62 20.65
CA ASP A 245 -2.32 -9.75 21.48
C ASP A 245 -1.26 -10.49 20.66
N THR A 246 -0.28 -9.75 20.16
CA THR A 246 0.82 -10.31 19.37
C THR A 246 1.87 -11.01 20.24
N ASP A 247 1.77 -10.86 21.58
CA ASP A 247 2.69 -11.47 22.55
C ASP A 247 2.23 -12.85 23.01
N SER A 248 0.94 -13.17 22.90
CA SER A 248 0.40 -14.45 23.37
C SER A 248 0.48 -15.54 22.30
N ALA A 249 1.03 -16.69 22.68
CA ALA A 249 1.07 -17.91 21.86
C ALA A 249 -0.33 -18.55 21.67
N ASP A 250 -1.37 -18.05 22.37
CA ASP A 250 -2.74 -18.56 22.33
C ASP A 250 -3.59 -18.07 21.14
N GLY A 251 -3.01 -17.18 20.28
CA GLY A 251 -3.71 -16.73 19.07
C GLY A 251 -3.68 -17.80 17.96
N THR A 252 -4.66 -17.71 17.05
CA THR A 252 -4.83 -18.56 15.85
C THR A 252 -3.58 -18.65 14.95
N ASN A 253 -2.51 -17.89 15.23
CA ASN A 253 -1.26 -17.78 14.46
C ASN A 253 -0.05 -18.47 15.11
N SER A 254 -0.21 -19.16 16.24
CA SER A 254 0.93 -19.75 16.98
C SER A 254 1.74 -20.79 16.21
N ALA A 255 1.12 -21.48 15.25
CA ALA A 255 1.81 -22.53 14.47
C ALA A 255 2.94 -21.99 13.55
N ASN A 256 2.87 -20.74 13.11
CA ASN A 256 3.83 -20.13 12.18
C ASN A 256 4.85 -19.21 12.84
N LEU A 257 4.80 -19.04 14.18
CA LEU A 257 5.72 -18.14 14.87
C LEU A 257 7.17 -18.59 14.68
N LEU A 258 8.01 -17.65 14.28
CA LEU A 258 9.46 -17.85 14.23
C LEU A 258 10.06 -17.67 15.64
N PRO A 259 11.21 -18.29 15.94
CA PRO A 259 11.91 -18.07 17.19
C PRO A 259 12.20 -16.59 17.41
N ASP A 260 12.02 -16.13 18.64
CA ASP A 260 12.30 -14.74 18.97
C ASP A 260 13.78 -14.42 18.83
N ARG A 261 14.09 -13.44 18.00
CA ARG A 261 15.45 -12.97 17.73
C ARG A 261 15.80 -11.65 18.44
N GLY A 262 14.90 -11.16 19.30
CA GLY A 262 15.08 -9.95 20.09
C GLY A 262 14.95 -8.64 19.32
N SER A 263 14.88 -8.66 17.98
CA SER A 263 14.72 -7.47 17.16
C SER A 263 14.12 -7.82 15.79
N ALA A 264 13.20 -6.98 15.29
CA ALA A 264 12.61 -7.11 13.96
C ALA A 264 13.66 -7.14 12.85
N TRP A 265 14.74 -6.38 12.97
CA TRP A 265 15.83 -6.31 11.98
C TRP A 265 16.59 -7.63 11.78
N LYS A 266 16.49 -8.57 12.71
CA LYS A 266 17.16 -9.88 12.59
C LYS A 266 16.40 -10.89 11.74
N TYR A 267 15.18 -10.57 11.33
CA TYR A 267 14.39 -11.43 10.44
C TYR A 267 14.68 -11.07 8.98
N ARG A 268 15.38 -11.96 8.29
CA ARG A 268 15.83 -11.74 6.91
C ARG A 268 14.67 -11.51 5.93
N HIS A 269 13.61 -12.33 6.04
CA HIS A 269 12.44 -12.19 5.17
C HIS A 269 11.77 -10.82 5.31
N LEU A 270 11.78 -10.21 6.50
CA LEU A 270 11.30 -8.86 6.74
C LEU A 270 12.19 -7.81 6.05
N VAL A 271 13.51 -7.88 6.28
CA VAL A 271 14.46 -6.92 5.69
C VAL A 271 14.43 -6.97 4.16
N TRP A 272 14.37 -8.17 3.59
CA TRP A 272 14.27 -8.34 2.14
C TRP A 272 12.89 -7.93 1.61
N GLY A 273 11.84 -8.09 2.42
CA GLY A 273 10.52 -7.55 2.16
C GLY A 273 10.48 -6.02 2.15
N ALA A 274 11.23 -5.38 3.06
CA ALA A 274 11.39 -3.93 3.06
C ALA A 274 12.07 -3.44 1.77
N VAL A 275 13.15 -4.10 1.32
CA VAL A 275 13.73 -3.82 0.00
C VAL A 275 12.71 -4.08 -1.11
N GLY A 276 11.87 -5.14 -0.99
CA GLY A 276 10.78 -5.43 -1.92
C GLY A 276 9.75 -4.31 -2.00
N ILE A 277 9.33 -3.74 -0.86
CA ILE A 277 8.42 -2.57 -0.82
C ILE A 277 9.09 -1.34 -1.44
N PHE A 278 10.36 -1.09 -1.13
CA PHE A 278 11.13 0.02 -1.71
C PHE A 278 11.17 -0.08 -3.24
N MET A 279 11.51 -1.24 -3.77
CA MET A 279 11.55 -1.50 -5.22
C MET A 279 10.15 -1.40 -5.84
N TYR A 280 9.12 -1.95 -5.18
CA TYR A 280 7.76 -1.94 -5.70
C TYR A 280 7.18 -0.53 -5.78
N VAL A 281 7.16 0.19 -4.64
CA VAL A 281 6.60 1.54 -4.60
C VAL A 281 7.41 2.46 -5.51
N GLY A 282 8.73 2.27 -5.53
CA GLY A 282 9.60 2.97 -6.45
C GLY A 282 9.22 2.75 -7.91
N ALA A 283 9.06 1.51 -8.36
CA ALA A 283 8.70 1.18 -9.74
C ALA A 283 7.29 1.68 -10.10
N GLU A 284 6.31 1.50 -9.21
CA GLU A 284 4.92 1.94 -9.42
C GLU A 284 4.84 3.46 -9.62
N VAL A 285 5.46 4.22 -8.72
CA VAL A 285 5.48 5.71 -8.79
C VAL A 285 6.31 6.20 -9.96
N ALA A 286 7.45 5.57 -10.24
CA ALA A 286 8.33 5.93 -11.35
C ALA A 286 7.61 5.78 -12.70
N ILE A 287 6.92 4.66 -12.92
CA ILE A 287 6.07 4.47 -14.10
C ILE A 287 4.97 5.54 -14.12
N GLY A 288 4.16 5.62 -13.06
CA GLY A 288 3.01 6.53 -12.99
C GLY A 288 3.38 8.00 -13.25
N SER A 289 4.49 8.47 -12.69
CA SER A 289 4.92 9.88 -12.79
C SER A 289 5.36 10.28 -14.20
N LEU A 290 5.93 9.36 -14.98
CA LEU A 290 6.49 9.66 -16.29
C LEU A 290 5.61 9.21 -17.47
N LEU A 291 4.49 8.50 -17.21
CA LEU A 291 3.62 7.99 -18.29
C LEU A 291 3.11 9.07 -19.23
N VAL A 292 2.70 10.24 -18.73
CA VAL A 292 2.19 11.33 -19.58
C VAL A 292 3.29 11.82 -20.52
N ASN A 293 4.51 12.02 -20.00
CA ASN A 293 5.66 12.41 -20.79
C ASN A 293 6.03 11.33 -21.81
N TYR A 294 5.96 10.06 -21.42
CA TYR A 294 6.20 8.92 -22.29
C TYR A 294 5.23 8.87 -23.47
N PHE A 295 3.93 9.09 -23.23
CA PHE A 295 2.91 9.12 -24.29
C PHE A 295 3.04 10.34 -25.22
N LYS A 296 3.69 11.41 -24.76
CA LYS A 296 3.95 12.63 -25.53
C LYS A 296 5.10 12.44 -26.54
N GLU A 297 5.97 11.46 -26.32
CA GLU A 297 7.06 11.16 -27.24
C GLU A 297 6.54 10.86 -28.65
N PRO A 298 7.09 11.50 -29.72
CA PRO A 298 6.59 11.35 -31.10
C PRO A 298 6.58 9.92 -31.62
N TYR A 299 7.58 9.12 -31.23
CA TYR A 299 7.71 7.72 -31.63
C TYR A 299 6.82 6.77 -30.81
N ILE A 300 6.19 7.25 -29.72
CA ILE A 300 5.16 6.51 -28.99
C ILE A 300 3.81 6.83 -29.61
N LEU A 301 3.18 7.94 -29.25
CA LEU A 301 1.92 8.36 -29.85
C LEU A 301 1.86 9.87 -30.13
N GLY A 302 2.81 10.66 -29.64
CA GLY A 302 2.80 12.13 -29.78
C GLY A 302 1.56 12.78 -29.17
N LEU A 303 1.02 12.22 -28.07
CA LEU A 303 -0.25 12.69 -27.51
C LEU A 303 -0.11 14.04 -26.81
N ALA A 304 -1.14 14.88 -26.95
CA ALA A 304 -1.30 16.04 -26.10
C ALA A 304 -1.51 15.62 -24.64
N GLU A 305 -1.14 16.49 -23.69
CA GLU A 305 -1.12 16.20 -22.26
C GLU A 305 -2.46 15.75 -21.70
N ASP A 306 -3.56 16.34 -22.16
CA ASP A 306 -4.92 15.98 -21.76
C ASP A 306 -5.28 14.53 -22.13
N LYS A 307 -4.89 14.09 -23.34
CA LYS A 307 -5.09 12.71 -23.80
C LYS A 307 -4.14 11.74 -23.09
N GLY A 308 -2.90 12.14 -22.86
CA GLY A 308 -1.92 11.37 -22.09
C GLY A 308 -2.39 11.12 -20.66
N SER A 309 -2.93 12.13 -19.98
CA SER A 309 -3.48 12.03 -18.63
C SER A 309 -4.67 11.07 -18.55
N LYS A 310 -5.59 11.10 -19.53
CA LYS A 310 -6.69 10.14 -19.61
C LYS A 310 -6.20 8.69 -19.80
N LEU A 311 -5.11 8.52 -20.51
CA LEU A 311 -4.53 7.19 -20.72
C LEU A 311 -3.77 6.71 -19.47
N MET A 312 -3.06 7.61 -18.77
CA MET A 312 -2.46 7.32 -17.45
C MET A 312 -3.53 6.90 -16.43
N ALA A 313 -4.71 7.50 -16.44
CA ALA A 313 -5.81 7.08 -15.58
C ALA A 313 -6.22 5.62 -15.79
N LYS A 314 -6.04 5.04 -16.99
CA LYS A 314 -6.28 3.63 -17.26
C LYS A 314 -5.26 2.72 -16.57
N TYR A 315 -4.02 3.15 -16.39
CA TYR A 315 -3.02 2.41 -15.61
C TYR A 315 -3.49 2.22 -14.15
N TRP A 316 -3.97 3.28 -13.51
CA TRP A 316 -4.50 3.20 -12.14
C TRP A 316 -5.82 2.42 -12.06
N LEU A 317 -6.66 2.52 -13.08
CA LEU A 317 -7.87 1.69 -13.21
C LEU A 317 -7.53 0.20 -13.32
N CYS A 318 -6.53 -0.16 -14.11
CA CYS A 318 -6.02 -1.53 -14.20
C CYS A 318 -5.52 -2.03 -12.83
N ALA A 319 -4.80 -1.18 -12.08
CA ALA A 319 -4.35 -1.51 -10.74
C ALA A 319 -5.53 -1.77 -9.79
N MET A 320 -6.57 -0.95 -9.84
CA MET A 320 -7.78 -1.13 -9.04
C MET A 320 -8.50 -2.44 -9.39
N ILE A 321 -8.73 -2.71 -10.68
CA ILE A 321 -9.37 -3.95 -11.15
C ILE A 321 -8.55 -5.16 -10.71
N GLY A 322 -7.24 -5.11 -10.88
CA GLY A 322 -6.33 -6.19 -10.48
C GLY A 322 -6.37 -6.48 -8.98
N ARG A 323 -6.57 -5.46 -8.12
CA ARG A 323 -6.76 -5.67 -6.67
C ARG A 323 -8.01 -6.47 -6.35
N PHE A 324 -9.14 -6.19 -7.00
CA PHE A 324 -10.35 -6.98 -6.82
C PHE A 324 -10.19 -8.41 -7.33
N VAL A 325 -9.69 -8.58 -8.55
CA VAL A 325 -9.44 -9.91 -9.13
C VAL A 325 -8.42 -10.70 -8.30
N GLY A 326 -7.31 -10.08 -7.94
CA GLY A 326 -6.26 -10.70 -7.14
C GLY A 326 -6.74 -11.14 -5.76
N SER A 327 -7.51 -10.29 -5.07
CA SER A 327 -8.02 -10.60 -3.73
C SER A 327 -9.10 -11.68 -3.72
N LEU A 328 -10.02 -11.65 -4.69
CA LEU A 328 -11.18 -12.55 -4.69
C LEU A 328 -10.88 -13.93 -5.29
N PHE A 329 -9.96 -14.00 -6.25
CA PHE A 329 -9.69 -15.23 -7.01
C PHE A 329 -8.26 -15.75 -6.84
N THR A 330 -7.24 -14.95 -7.21
CA THR A 330 -5.88 -15.43 -7.37
C THR A 330 -5.22 -15.77 -6.03
N LEU A 331 -5.24 -14.85 -5.06
CA LEU A 331 -4.60 -15.01 -3.75
C LEU A 331 -5.36 -15.96 -2.81
N ARG A 332 -6.60 -16.34 -3.15
CA ARG A 332 -7.35 -17.36 -2.41
C ARG A 332 -7.04 -18.79 -2.85
N LYS A 333 -6.65 -18.95 -4.11
CA LYS A 333 -6.45 -20.29 -4.72
C LYS A 333 -4.99 -20.70 -4.76
N PHE A 334 -4.08 -19.75 -4.89
CA PHE A 334 -2.66 -20.01 -5.13
C PHE A 334 -1.79 -19.43 -4.01
N ASN A 335 -0.58 -20.00 -3.87
CA ASN A 335 0.41 -19.52 -2.91
C ASN A 335 0.79 -18.06 -3.20
N PRO A 336 0.66 -17.13 -2.22
CA PRO A 336 0.90 -15.71 -2.44
C PRO A 336 2.30 -15.38 -2.97
N GLY A 337 3.35 -16.08 -2.52
CA GLY A 337 4.71 -15.88 -2.99
C GLY A 337 4.86 -16.23 -4.48
N LYS A 338 4.25 -17.34 -4.94
CA LYS A 338 4.27 -17.72 -6.37
C LYS A 338 3.47 -16.74 -7.23
N VAL A 339 2.31 -16.28 -6.72
CA VAL A 339 1.49 -15.27 -7.39
C VAL A 339 2.26 -13.96 -7.53
N LEU A 340 2.90 -13.50 -6.46
CA LEU A 340 3.76 -12.31 -6.48
C LEU A 340 4.86 -12.42 -7.53
N ALA A 341 5.57 -13.56 -7.54
CA ALA A 341 6.65 -13.80 -8.50
C ALA A 341 6.15 -13.79 -9.96
N ALA A 342 5.02 -14.47 -10.24
CA ALA A 342 4.44 -14.48 -11.57
C ALA A 342 4.05 -13.07 -12.04
N HIS A 343 3.36 -12.29 -11.17
CA HIS A 343 3.00 -10.91 -11.47
C HIS A 343 4.24 -10.05 -11.75
N ALA A 344 5.30 -10.18 -10.93
CA ALA A 344 6.54 -9.41 -11.09
C ALA A 344 7.29 -9.79 -12.39
N VAL A 345 7.38 -11.08 -12.73
CA VAL A 345 7.99 -11.52 -13.99
C VAL A 345 7.23 -10.97 -15.18
N ILE A 346 5.89 -11.11 -15.19
CA ILE A 346 5.06 -10.62 -16.31
C ILE A 346 5.16 -9.08 -16.38
N ALA A 347 5.14 -8.36 -15.26
CA ALA A 347 5.31 -6.91 -15.23
C ALA A 347 6.67 -6.49 -15.82
N SER A 348 7.76 -7.16 -15.43
CA SER A 348 9.08 -6.91 -15.99
C SER A 348 9.11 -7.13 -17.51
N LEU A 349 8.53 -8.23 -17.99
CA LEU A 349 8.45 -8.52 -19.43
C LEU A 349 7.61 -7.48 -20.19
N LEU A 350 6.49 -7.03 -19.62
CA LEU A 350 5.66 -5.97 -20.21
C LEU A 350 6.40 -4.64 -20.31
N VAL A 351 7.16 -4.26 -19.27
CA VAL A 351 7.99 -3.05 -19.30
C VAL A 351 9.09 -3.18 -20.35
N VAL A 352 9.80 -4.30 -20.41
CA VAL A 352 10.83 -4.56 -21.41
C VAL A 352 10.21 -4.52 -22.81
N THR A 353 9.04 -5.12 -23.02
CA THR A 353 8.32 -5.06 -24.31
C THR A 353 7.98 -3.61 -24.66
N SER A 354 7.50 -2.80 -23.69
CA SER A 354 7.24 -1.39 -23.91
C SER A 354 8.50 -0.62 -24.34
N VAL A 355 9.64 -0.91 -23.72
CA VAL A 355 10.94 -0.30 -24.09
C VAL A 355 11.47 -0.74 -25.45
N LEU A 356 11.15 -1.95 -25.89
CA LEU A 356 11.61 -2.50 -27.18
C LEU A 356 10.66 -2.21 -28.35
N THR A 357 9.49 -1.63 -28.09
CA THR A 357 8.46 -1.35 -29.09
C THR A 357 8.07 0.12 -29.12
N THR A 358 7.26 0.51 -30.08
CA THR A 358 6.77 1.87 -30.28
C THR A 358 5.23 1.86 -30.48
N GLY A 359 4.63 3.03 -30.54
CA GLY A 359 3.21 3.17 -30.85
C GLY A 359 2.30 2.51 -29.80
N TRP A 360 1.17 1.98 -30.25
CA TRP A 360 0.16 1.38 -29.37
C TRP A 360 0.64 0.14 -28.61
N THR A 361 1.59 -0.64 -29.17
CA THR A 361 2.16 -1.79 -28.46
C THR A 361 2.87 -1.37 -27.21
N ALA A 362 3.72 -0.35 -27.28
CA ALA A 362 4.42 0.21 -26.12
C ALA A 362 3.45 0.76 -25.08
N VAL A 363 2.39 1.44 -25.51
CA VAL A 363 1.38 2.00 -24.62
C VAL A 363 0.55 0.91 -23.92
N LEU A 364 0.05 -0.07 -24.65
CA LEU A 364 -0.78 -1.14 -24.07
C LEU A 364 0.00 -1.98 -23.06
N THR A 365 1.24 -2.30 -23.36
CA THR A 365 2.10 -3.07 -22.46
C THR A 365 2.40 -2.31 -21.17
N ILE A 366 2.77 -1.03 -21.24
CA ILE A 366 3.07 -0.25 -20.03
C ILE A 366 1.80 0.02 -19.18
N VAL A 367 0.64 0.25 -19.80
CA VAL A 367 -0.63 0.42 -19.09
C VAL A 367 -1.05 -0.89 -18.40
N ALA A 368 -0.85 -2.04 -19.06
CA ALA A 368 -1.16 -3.34 -18.50
C ALA A 368 -0.32 -3.69 -17.25
N VAL A 369 0.86 -3.08 -17.07
CA VAL A 369 1.66 -3.22 -15.84
C VAL A 369 0.86 -2.83 -14.60
N GLY A 370 -0.06 -1.86 -14.71
CA GLY A 370 -0.95 -1.49 -13.60
C GLY A 370 -1.72 -2.68 -13.03
N LEU A 371 -2.23 -3.57 -13.91
CA LEU A 371 -2.94 -4.79 -13.48
C LEU A 371 -2.05 -5.70 -12.64
N LEU A 372 -0.78 -5.82 -12.99
CA LEU A 372 0.19 -6.70 -12.33
C LEU A 372 0.70 -6.08 -11.01
N ASN A 373 0.81 -4.76 -10.94
CA ASN A 373 1.19 -4.02 -9.73
C ASN A 373 0.19 -4.18 -8.59
N SER A 374 -1.05 -4.45 -8.92
CA SER A 374 -2.20 -4.44 -8.03
C SER A 374 -2.03 -5.17 -6.71
N ILE A 375 -1.45 -6.37 -6.73
CA ILE A 375 -1.33 -7.25 -5.56
C ILE A 375 0.05 -7.16 -4.87
N MET A 376 1.02 -6.44 -5.46
CA MET A 376 2.41 -6.55 -5.03
C MET A 376 2.62 -5.99 -3.61
N PHE A 377 2.17 -4.75 -3.34
CA PHE A 377 2.32 -4.15 -2.01
C PHE A 377 1.71 -5.03 -0.90
N PRO A 378 0.41 -5.38 -0.95
CA PRO A 378 -0.20 -6.15 0.13
C PRO A 378 0.40 -7.54 0.27
N THR A 379 0.83 -8.17 -0.81
CA THR A 379 1.44 -9.50 -0.77
C THR A 379 2.86 -9.45 -0.19
N ILE A 380 3.72 -8.52 -0.62
CA ILE A 380 5.05 -8.33 -0.03
C ILE A 380 4.91 -8.03 1.47
N PHE A 381 3.99 -7.12 1.82
CA PHE A 381 3.76 -6.71 3.20
C PHE A 381 3.39 -7.90 4.09
N THR A 382 2.40 -8.70 3.68
CA THR A 382 1.92 -9.84 4.47
C THR A 382 2.95 -10.97 4.57
N LEU A 383 3.70 -11.24 3.49
CA LEU A 383 4.79 -12.22 3.51
C LEU A 383 5.97 -11.77 4.41
N ALA A 384 6.22 -10.47 4.48
CA ALA A 384 7.30 -9.90 5.27
C ALA A 384 7.00 -9.86 6.77
N ILE A 385 5.74 -9.73 7.18
CA ILE A 385 5.37 -9.73 8.60
C ILE A 385 5.01 -11.13 9.13
N ASP A 386 4.96 -12.14 8.27
CA ASP A 386 4.59 -13.51 8.67
C ASP A 386 5.55 -14.07 9.71
N GLY A 387 5.01 -14.62 10.78
CA GLY A 387 5.79 -15.24 11.85
C GLY A 387 6.56 -14.30 12.79
N LEU A 388 6.40 -12.97 12.68
CA LEU A 388 7.13 -11.99 13.52
C LEU A 388 6.63 -11.91 14.97
N GLY A 389 5.41 -12.40 15.28
CA GLY A 389 4.83 -12.33 16.63
C GLY A 389 4.89 -10.91 17.20
N ARG A 390 5.49 -10.76 18.38
CA ARG A 390 5.64 -9.47 19.09
C ARG A 390 6.44 -8.39 18.35
N HIS A 391 7.05 -8.71 17.22
CA HIS A 391 7.78 -7.75 16.39
C HIS A 391 6.96 -7.24 15.19
N THR A 392 5.68 -7.63 15.07
CA THR A 392 4.82 -7.30 13.92
C THR A 392 4.67 -5.79 13.71
N GLU A 393 4.44 -5.01 14.78
CA GLU A 393 4.29 -3.55 14.69
C GLU A 393 5.60 -2.87 14.28
N GLN A 394 6.72 -3.34 14.82
CA GLN A 394 8.04 -2.84 14.42
C GLN A 394 8.36 -3.21 12.97
N GLY A 395 8.03 -4.44 12.57
CA GLY A 395 8.14 -4.90 11.18
C GLY A 395 7.31 -4.05 10.24
N SER A 396 6.07 -3.72 10.61
CA SER A 396 5.22 -2.80 9.85
C SER A 396 5.87 -1.42 9.70
N GLY A 397 6.47 -0.88 10.77
CA GLY A 397 7.21 0.38 10.71
C GLY A 397 8.37 0.34 9.72
N ILE A 398 9.14 -0.76 9.69
CA ILE A 398 10.25 -0.96 8.75
C ILE A 398 9.73 -1.02 7.30
N LEU A 399 8.64 -1.76 7.05
CA LEU A 399 8.04 -1.86 5.73
C LEU A 399 7.46 -0.53 5.24
N CYS A 400 6.80 0.23 6.13
CA CYS A 400 6.28 1.55 5.78
C CYS A 400 7.41 2.56 5.53
N ALA A 401 8.56 2.47 6.23
CA ALA A 401 9.72 3.30 5.94
C ALA A 401 10.25 3.08 4.51
N ALA A 402 10.17 1.84 4.02
CA ALA A 402 10.60 1.48 2.67
C ALA A 402 9.75 2.14 1.55
N ILE A 403 8.57 2.71 1.87
CA ILE A 403 7.74 3.49 0.93
C ILE A 403 8.50 4.71 0.38
N ILE A 404 9.56 5.17 1.05
CA ILE A 404 10.46 6.22 0.53
C ILE A 404 11.04 5.87 -0.86
N GLY A 405 11.02 4.61 -1.26
CA GLY A 405 11.34 4.18 -2.63
C GLY A 405 10.56 4.92 -3.70
N GLY A 406 9.31 5.38 -3.38
CA GLY A 406 8.48 6.22 -4.23
C GLY A 406 9.03 7.64 -4.50
N ALA A 407 10.04 8.08 -3.75
CA ALA A 407 10.83 9.27 -4.09
C ALA A 407 12.15 8.90 -4.77
N ALA A 408 12.83 7.86 -4.25
CA ALA A 408 14.18 7.53 -4.67
C ALA A 408 14.25 6.98 -6.11
N ILE A 409 13.39 6.03 -6.46
CA ILE A 409 13.43 5.39 -7.79
C ILE A 409 12.99 6.34 -8.91
N PRO A 410 11.88 7.14 -8.78
CA PRO A 410 11.53 8.14 -9.78
C PRO A 410 12.63 9.19 -9.99
N PHE A 411 13.30 9.61 -8.91
CA PHE A 411 14.44 10.54 -9.01
C PHE A 411 15.59 9.93 -9.81
N LEU A 412 15.97 8.69 -9.51
CA LEU A 412 16.99 7.96 -10.26
C LEU A 412 16.57 7.72 -11.72
N GLN A 413 15.29 7.45 -11.96
CA GLN A 413 14.76 7.30 -13.32
C GLN A 413 14.83 8.63 -14.10
N GLY A 414 14.56 9.75 -13.43
CA GLY A 414 14.71 11.08 -14.04
C GLY A 414 16.14 11.35 -14.47
N LEU A 415 17.13 11.11 -13.60
CA LEU A 415 18.56 11.23 -13.96
C LEU A 415 18.94 10.31 -15.11
N PHE A 416 18.40 9.09 -15.12
CA PHE A 416 18.67 8.16 -16.22
C PHE A 416 17.97 8.59 -17.51
N ALA A 417 16.78 9.18 -17.43
CA ALA A 417 16.07 9.74 -18.59
C ALA A 417 16.84 10.91 -19.21
N ASP A 418 17.42 11.78 -18.38
CA ASP A 418 18.28 12.90 -18.86
C ASP A 418 19.56 12.40 -19.56
N ALA A 419 20.12 11.28 -19.10
CA ALA A 419 21.36 10.73 -19.63
C ALA A 419 21.16 9.84 -20.87
N ALA A 420 20.12 9.00 -20.90
CA ALA A 420 19.91 7.94 -21.90
C ALA A 420 18.58 8.04 -22.67
N GLY A 421 17.76 9.03 -22.34
CA GLY A 421 16.43 9.22 -22.91
C GLY A 421 15.32 8.56 -22.10
N LEU A 422 14.13 9.19 -22.14
CA LEU A 422 12.97 8.81 -21.34
C LEU A 422 12.55 7.36 -21.59
N HIS A 423 12.52 6.93 -22.84
CA HIS A 423 12.10 5.58 -23.25
C HIS A 423 12.93 4.49 -22.56
N ILE A 424 14.26 4.60 -22.63
CA ILE A 424 15.20 3.62 -22.07
C ILE A 424 15.15 3.64 -20.54
N SER A 425 14.84 4.79 -19.93
CA SER A 425 14.80 4.92 -18.48
C SER A 425 13.79 3.97 -17.79
N PHE A 426 12.78 3.50 -18.52
CA PHE A 426 11.81 2.53 -18.03
C PHE A 426 12.41 1.14 -17.77
N ILE A 427 13.65 0.86 -18.16
CA ILE A 427 14.35 -0.37 -17.78
C ILE A 427 14.56 -0.44 -16.23
N LEU A 428 14.66 0.69 -15.55
CA LEU A 428 14.86 0.73 -14.11
C LEU A 428 13.69 0.09 -13.32
N PRO A 429 12.42 0.40 -13.58
CA PRO A 429 11.28 -0.36 -13.05
C PRO A 429 11.33 -1.86 -13.36
N ALA A 430 11.76 -2.26 -14.56
CA ALA A 430 11.87 -3.69 -14.91
C ALA A 430 12.87 -4.41 -14.00
N VAL A 431 14.01 -3.81 -13.69
CA VAL A 431 15.00 -4.36 -12.74
C VAL A 431 14.39 -4.48 -11.33
N CYS A 432 13.59 -3.50 -10.90
CA CYS A 432 12.88 -3.59 -9.62
C CYS A 432 11.96 -4.81 -9.57
N TYR A 433 11.23 -5.10 -10.64
CA TYR A 433 10.36 -6.28 -10.71
C TYR A 433 11.12 -7.60 -10.67
N VAL A 434 12.34 -7.67 -11.22
CA VAL A 434 13.18 -8.88 -11.11
C VAL A 434 13.50 -9.19 -9.63
N TYR A 435 13.82 -8.16 -8.84
CA TYR A 435 14.03 -8.33 -7.40
C TYR A 435 12.76 -8.84 -6.71
N ILE A 436 11.59 -8.27 -7.02
CA ILE A 436 10.30 -8.67 -6.44
C ILE A 436 9.98 -10.13 -6.79
N ALA A 437 10.25 -10.56 -8.02
CA ALA A 437 10.09 -11.95 -8.44
C ALA A 437 10.96 -12.90 -7.61
N TRP A 438 12.24 -12.55 -7.40
CA TRP A 438 13.14 -13.32 -6.54
C TRP A 438 12.62 -13.35 -5.09
N TYR A 439 12.15 -12.24 -4.53
CA TYR A 439 11.56 -12.19 -3.20
C TYR A 439 10.35 -13.13 -3.08
N GLY A 440 9.44 -13.08 -4.06
CA GLY A 440 8.27 -13.96 -4.11
C GLY A 440 8.60 -15.46 -4.22
N LEU A 441 9.71 -15.84 -4.86
CA LEU A 441 10.12 -17.24 -5.01
C LEU A 441 10.95 -17.77 -3.82
N LYS A 442 11.84 -16.93 -3.28
CA LYS A 442 12.88 -17.40 -2.33
C LYS A 442 13.00 -16.51 -1.09
N GLY A 443 12.96 -15.18 -1.26
CA GLY A 443 13.31 -14.23 -0.22
C GLY A 443 12.38 -14.29 0.99
N HIS A 444 11.07 -14.43 0.77
CA HIS A 444 10.06 -14.48 1.83
C HIS A 444 10.16 -15.73 2.72
N ALA A 445 10.68 -16.84 2.21
CA ALA A 445 10.70 -18.13 2.91
C ALA A 445 12.05 -18.43 3.61
N VAL A 446 13.00 -17.50 3.61
CA VAL A 446 14.36 -17.76 4.08
C VAL A 446 14.44 -18.16 5.57
N ASP A 447 13.67 -17.49 6.42
CA ASP A 447 13.67 -17.76 7.86
C ASP A 447 12.85 -19.01 8.22
N ALA A 448 11.75 -19.28 7.50
CA ALA A 448 10.96 -20.49 7.66
C ALA A 448 11.72 -21.74 7.23
N ARG A 449 12.50 -21.66 6.14
CA ARG A 449 13.38 -22.76 5.70
C ARG A 449 14.51 -23.03 6.69
N ALA A 450 15.08 -21.99 7.28
CA ALA A 450 16.10 -22.14 8.32
C ALA A 450 15.55 -22.84 9.57
N LYS A 451 14.31 -22.53 9.99
CA LYS A 451 13.61 -23.21 11.10
C LYS A 451 13.34 -24.69 10.80
N ALA A 452 12.99 -25.04 9.56
CA ALA A 452 12.72 -26.42 9.17
C ALA A 452 14.00 -27.27 9.03
N ALA A 453 15.17 -26.64 8.92
CA ALA A 453 16.47 -27.31 8.78
C ALA A 453 17.23 -27.45 10.13
N SER A 454 16.79 -26.77 11.20
CA SER A 454 17.29 -26.88 12.58
C SER A 454 16.47 -27.84 13.40
#